data_65d4ca22d4bd8e0eb45c258f32545dbd
#
_entry.id   65d4ca22d4bd8e0eb45c258f32545dbd
#
_cell.length_a   1.000
_cell.length_b   1.000
_cell.length_c   1.000
_cell.angle_alpha   90.00
_cell.angle_beta   90.00
_cell.angle_gamma   90.00
#
_symmetry.space_group_name_H-M   'P 1'
#
loop_
_entity.id
_entity.type
_entity.pdbx_description
1 polymer ?
#
loop_
_entity_poly.entity_id
_entity_poly.type
_entity_poly.pdbx_seq_one_letter_code
_entity_poly.pdbx_strand_id
1 'polypeptide(L)'
;SLGEYLPNLLEMEPDEKIIYIVATDDYSGYMLFGFENGKVAKIDFNSYATKTNRKKLTNAYSDLSKLVYIKWIKEDVDLVAFSSINKVLVFNTAGINPKTTRDSQGVQVLKAKNGSTMVQIKEMDEVRFSDVDYYRTKNIPATGCYLKPEDRVDEQLRLW
;
A
#
# COMPACT_ATOMS: atom_id res chain seq x y z
N SER A 1 12.93 5.12 12.74
CA SER A 1 11.83 5.54 11.89
C SER A 1 10.66 4.58 12.00
N LEU A 2 9.50 5.02 11.58
CA LEU A 2 8.31 4.18 11.62
C LEU A 2 8.44 2.96 10.73
N GLY A 3 9.12 3.10 9.58
CA GLY A 3 9.35 1.99 8.68
C GLY A 3 10.21 0.89 9.27
N GLU A 4 11.10 1.23 10.17
CA GLU A 4 11.93 0.25 10.87
C GLU A 4 11.12 -0.51 11.92
N TYR A 5 10.15 0.13 12.53
CA TYR A 5 9.35 -0.51 13.57
C TYR A 5 8.29 -1.43 13.02
N LEU A 6 7.82 -1.21 11.79
CA LEU A 6 6.74 -2.00 11.24
C LEU A 6 7.05 -3.50 11.21
N PRO A 7 8.22 -3.95 10.75
CA PRO A 7 8.56 -5.38 10.79
C PRO A 7 8.62 -5.94 12.22
N ASN A 8 8.88 -5.07 13.20
CA ASN A 8 8.93 -5.48 14.60
C ASN A 8 7.56 -5.50 15.26
N LEU A 9 6.59 -4.78 14.70
CA LEU A 9 5.25 -4.67 15.23
C LEU A 9 4.27 -5.64 14.61
N LEU A 10 4.51 -6.04 13.35
CA LEU A 10 3.58 -6.85 12.58
C LEU A 10 4.24 -8.11 12.06
N GLU A 11 3.55 -9.22 12.21
CA GLU A 11 3.88 -10.48 11.54
C GLU A 11 2.67 -10.91 10.74
N MET A 12 2.89 -11.44 9.53
CA MET A 12 1.81 -11.81 8.62
C MET A 12 1.80 -13.30 8.33
N GLU A 13 0.59 -13.84 8.28
CA GLU A 13 0.31 -15.18 7.77
C GLU A 13 -0.54 -14.99 6.51
N PRO A 14 0.06 -14.89 5.32
CA PRO A 14 -0.66 -14.49 4.11
C PRO A 14 -1.84 -15.40 3.74
N ASP A 15 -1.67 -16.70 3.92
CA ASP A 15 -2.70 -17.68 3.52
C ASP A 15 -3.96 -17.60 4.37
N GLU A 16 -3.81 -17.14 5.61
CA GLU A 16 -4.93 -17.07 6.56
C GLU A 16 -5.40 -15.62 6.78
N LYS A 17 -4.76 -14.65 6.14
CA LYS A 17 -5.04 -13.22 6.30
C LYS A 17 -4.97 -12.78 7.74
N ILE A 18 -3.93 -13.22 8.41
CA ILE A 18 -3.67 -12.95 9.82
C ILE A 18 -2.51 -11.99 9.94
N ILE A 19 -2.64 -11.00 10.80
CA ILE A 19 -1.51 -10.19 11.23
C ILE A 19 -1.38 -10.28 12.74
N TYR A 20 -0.13 -10.20 13.21
CA TYR A 20 0.18 -10.14 14.63
C TYR A 20 0.71 -8.75 14.95
N ILE A 21 0.17 -8.13 15.97
CA ILE A 21 0.66 -6.84 16.46
C ILE A 21 1.39 -7.08 17.77
N VAL A 22 2.69 -6.78 17.77
CA VAL A 22 3.48 -6.78 19.00
C VAL A 22 3.06 -5.59 19.85
N ALA A 23 3.22 -5.70 21.17
CA ALA A 23 2.75 -4.70 22.12
C ALA A 23 3.04 -3.27 21.67
N THR A 24 2.01 -2.45 21.65
CA THR A 24 2.12 -1.02 21.38
C THR A 24 0.98 -0.30 22.11
N ASP A 25 1.28 0.89 22.59
CA ASP A 25 0.28 1.77 23.19
C ASP A 25 -0.24 2.80 22.19
N ASP A 26 0.36 2.86 20.99
CA ASP A 26 0.01 3.86 19.99
C ASP A 26 -0.75 3.22 18.83
N TYR A 27 -2.06 3.42 18.82
CA TYR A 27 -2.95 2.98 17.75
C TYR A 27 -3.40 4.13 16.87
N SER A 28 -2.65 5.23 16.84
CA SER A 28 -2.92 6.34 15.91
C SER A 28 -2.49 5.99 14.50
N GLY A 29 -3.01 6.73 13.52
CA GLY A 29 -2.66 6.54 12.12
C GLY A 29 -3.53 5.49 11.45
N TYR A 30 -3.00 4.92 10.37
CA TYR A 30 -3.75 4.06 9.49
C TYR A 30 -2.93 2.87 9.03
N MET A 31 -3.62 1.76 8.78
CA MET A 31 -3.03 0.63 8.06
C MET A 31 -3.44 0.73 6.60
N LEU A 32 -2.47 0.61 5.71
CA LEU A 32 -2.69 0.59 4.27
C LEU A 32 -2.55 -0.82 3.75
N PHE A 33 -3.49 -1.24 2.93
CA PHE A 33 -3.47 -2.54 2.26
C PHE A 33 -3.65 -2.33 0.77
N GLY A 34 -2.64 -2.69 -0.02
CA GLY A 34 -2.73 -2.62 -1.47
C GLY A 34 -2.97 -4.01 -2.04
N PHE A 35 -3.83 -4.10 -3.04
CA PHE A 35 -4.26 -5.36 -3.63
C PHE A 35 -3.97 -5.42 -5.12
N GLU A 36 -3.81 -6.63 -5.61
CA GLU A 36 -3.50 -6.89 -7.02
C GLU A 36 -4.51 -6.28 -7.99
N ASN A 37 -5.77 -6.16 -7.56
CA ASN A 37 -6.82 -5.55 -8.37
C ASN A 37 -6.73 -4.02 -8.48
N GLY A 38 -5.70 -3.41 -7.89
CA GLY A 38 -5.47 -1.97 -7.95
C GLY A 38 -6.17 -1.16 -6.89
N LYS A 39 -6.86 -1.81 -5.97
CA LYS A 39 -7.50 -1.13 -4.84
C LYS A 39 -6.55 -0.98 -3.67
N VAL A 40 -6.73 0.10 -2.92
CA VAL A 40 -5.99 0.35 -1.68
C VAL A 40 -6.99 0.68 -0.59
N ALA A 41 -6.89 -0.05 0.51
CA ALA A 41 -7.70 0.19 1.70
C ALA A 41 -6.87 0.98 2.71
N LYS A 42 -7.50 1.98 3.33
CA LYS A 42 -6.90 2.78 4.39
C LYS A 42 -7.78 2.61 5.63
N ILE A 43 -7.28 1.83 6.58
CA ILE A 43 -8.05 1.41 7.76
C ILE A 43 -7.51 2.14 8.97
N ASP A 44 -8.41 2.75 9.75
CA ASP A 44 -8.03 3.39 11.00
C ASP A 44 -7.31 2.35 11.88
N PHE A 45 -6.09 2.65 12.30
CA PHE A 45 -5.30 1.69 13.08
C PHE A 45 -5.94 1.35 14.42
N ASN A 46 -6.74 2.26 14.96
CA ASN A 46 -7.47 1.99 16.20
C ASN A 46 -8.46 0.81 16.06
N SER A 47 -8.85 0.47 14.83
CA SER A 47 -9.70 -0.70 14.58
C SER A 47 -9.01 -2.02 14.95
N TYR A 48 -7.70 -2.00 15.11
CA TYR A 48 -6.89 -3.16 15.50
C TYR A 48 -6.50 -3.12 16.97
N ALA A 49 -6.94 -2.10 17.71
CA ALA A 49 -6.62 -1.95 19.12
C ALA A 49 -7.26 -3.07 19.92
N THR A 50 -6.51 -3.61 20.85
CA THR A 50 -6.98 -4.69 21.68
C THR A 50 -6.35 -4.58 23.08
N LYS A 51 -6.89 -5.33 24.05
CA LYS A 51 -6.48 -5.23 25.44
C LYS A 51 -5.25 -6.06 25.81
N THR A 52 -4.75 -6.92 24.93
CA THR A 52 -3.60 -7.76 25.22
C THR A 52 -2.36 -7.25 24.50
N ASN A 53 -1.19 -7.58 25.03
CA ASN A 53 0.07 -7.02 24.56
C ASN A 53 0.50 -7.52 23.19
N ARG A 54 0.05 -8.69 22.78
CA ARG A 54 0.34 -9.26 21.48
C ARG A 54 -0.91 -9.93 20.94
N LYS A 55 -1.21 -9.64 19.66
CA LYS A 55 -2.46 -10.12 19.11
C LYS A 55 -2.31 -10.78 17.79
N LYS A 56 -2.98 -11.89 17.69
CA LYS A 56 -3.29 -12.53 16.44
C LYS A 56 -4.60 -11.92 15.95
N LEU A 57 -4.54 -11.20 14.82
CA LEU A 57 -5.70 -10.58 14.23
C LEU A 57 -6.12 -11.39 13.01
N THR A 58 -7.26 -12.04 13.11
CA THR A 58 -7.87 -12.76 11.97
C THR A 58 -8.74 -11.79 11.18
N ASN A 59 -8.94 -12.09 9.91
CA ASN A 59 -9.72 -11.23 9.01
C ASN A 59 -9.23 -9.78 9.06
N ALA A 60 -7.90 -9.64 9.08
CA ALA A 60 -7.28 -8.32 9.26
C ALA A 60 -7.40 -7.44 8.02
N TYR A 61 -7.66 -8.03 6.87
CA TYR A 61 -7.83 -7.31 5.61
C TYR A 61 -8.72 -8.12 4.66
N SER A 62 -9.15 -7.48 3.56
CA SER A 62 -10.05 -8.09 2.57
C SER A 62 -9.40 -9.28 1.86
N ASP A 63 -10.17 -10.29 1.54
CA ASP A 63 -9.70 -11.47 0.81
C ASP A 63 -10.15 -11.50 -0.66
N LEU A 64 -10.73 -10.41 -1.16
CA LEU A 64 -11.25 -10.36 -2.51
C LEU A 64 -10.16 -10.30 -3.58
N SER A 65 -8.96 -9.91 -3.23
CA SER A 65 -7.84 -9.84 -4.15
C SER A 65 -6.55 -10.11 -3.38
N LYS A 66 -5.51 -10.53 -4.09
CA LYS A 66 -4.21 -10.82 -3.47
C LYS A 66 -3.61 -9.55 -2.87
N LEU A 67 -3.12 -9.65 -1.64
CA LEU A 67 -2.42 -8.56 -0.99
C LEU A 67 -1.02 -8.41 -1.59
N VAL A 68 -0.67 -7.18 -1.99
CA VAL A 68 0.66 -6.87 -2.54
C VAL A 68 1.41 -5.84 -1.73
N TYR A 69 0.75 -5.18 -0.78
CA TYR A 69 1.38 -4.12 0.01
C TYR A 69 0.67 -3.97 1.36
N ILE A 70 1.45 -3.79 2.41
CA ILE A 70 0.94 -3.46 3.74
C ILE A 70 1.89 -2.46 4.39
N LYS A 71 1.34 -1.43 5.04
CA LYS A 71 2.12 -0.46 5.78
C LYS A 71 1.27 0.29 6.79
N TRP A 72 1.87 0.61 7.93
CA TRP A 72 1.31 1.54 8.91
C TRP A 72 1.85 2.94 8.64
N ILE A 73 0.95 3.93 8.61
CA ILE A 73 1.31 5.33 8.45
C ILE A 73 0.64 6.16 9.55
N LYS A 74 1.35 7.16 10.05
CA LYS A 74 0.76 8.14 10.97
C LYS A 74 0.18 9.33 10.21
N GLU A 75 0.80 9.70 9.11
CA GLU A 75 0.41 10.84 8.28
C GLU A 75 0.30 10.39 6.83
N ASP A 76 -0.48 11.13 6.05
CA ASP A 76 -0.61 10.82 4.64
C ASP A 76 0.72 11.01 3.92
N VAL A 77 0.98 10.13 2.96
CA VAL A 77 2.24 10.07 2.24
C VAL A 77 1.99 9.86 0.75
N ASP A 78 2.99 10.21 -0.05
CA ASP A 78 3.00 9.84 -1.47
C ASP A 78 3.49 8.42 -1.62
N LEU A 79 2.81 7.66 -2.46
CA LEU A 79 3.17 6.29 -2.79
C LEU A 79 3.22 6.12 -4.30
N VAL A 80 3.92 5.09 -4.73
CA VAL A 80 4.11 4.77 -6.15
C VAL A 80 3.58 3.39 -6.42
N ALA A 81 2.56 3.30 -7.27
CA ALA A 81 1.96 2.04 -7.68
C ALA A 81 2.53 1.62 -9.04
N PHE A 82 2.88 0.34 -9.16
CA PHE A 82 3.42 -0.25 -10.39
C PHE A 82 2.45 -1.29 -10.92
N SER A 83 2.16 -1.20 -12.23
CA SER A 83 1.31 -2.19 -12.89
C SER A 83 2.14 -3.28 -13.55
N SER A 84 1.49 -4.40 -13.86
CA SER A 84 2.10 -5.51 -14.57
C SER A 84 2.49 -5.17 -16.02
N ILE A 85 2.02 -4.04 -16.55
CA ILE A 85 2.31 -3.58 -17.90
C ILE A 85 3.24 -2.36 -17.90
N ASN A 86 4.04 -2.20 -16.86
CA ASN A 86 5.05 -1.13 -16.72
C ASN A 86 4.48 0.29 -16.68
N LYS A 87 3.25 0.45 -16.22
CA LYS A 87 2.70 1.76 -15.90
C LYS A 87 2.96 2.09 -14.45
N VAL A 88 3.15 3.37 -14.18
CA VAL A 88 3.47 3.88 -12.85
C VAL A 88 2.52 5.01 -12.51
N LEU A 89 2.09 5.03 -11.26
CA LEU A 89 1.19 6.04 -10.76
C LEU A 89 1.69 6.54 -9.40
N VAL A 90 1.95 7.84 -9.31
CA VAL A 90 2.26 8.49 -8.03
C VAL A 90 0.97 9.09 -7.48
N PHE A 91 0.61 8.70 -6.28
CA PHE A 91 -0.62 9.17 -5.63
C PHE A 91 -0.37 9.47 -4.16
N ASN A 92 -1.23 10.31 -3.59
CA ASN A 92 -1.16 10.62 -2.16
C ASN A 92 -2.28 9.89 -1.42
N THR A 93 -1.97 9.34 -0.26
CA THR A 93 -2.92 8.57 0.54
C THR A 93 -4.08 9.42 1.08
N ALA A 94 -3.93 10.74 1.11
CA ALA A 94 -5.03 11.65 1.50
C ALA A 94 -6.24 11.54 0.57
N GLY A 95 -6.04 11.06 -0.66
CA GLY A 95 -7.14 10.82 -1.60
C GLY A 95 -7.98 9.59 -1.27
N ILE A 96 -7.57 8.81 -0.27
CA ILE A 96 -8.29 7.60 0.15
C ILE A 96 -8.98 7.87 1.48
N ASN A 97 -10.31 7.76 1.49
CA ASN A 97 -11.07 7.96 2.74
C ASN A 97 -10.83 6.77 3.68
N PRO A 98 -10.49 7.05 4.94
CA PRO A 98 -10.26 5.98 5.90
C PRO A 98 -11.56 5.25 6.27
N LYS A 99 -11.44 3.98 6.58
CA LYS A 99 -12.53 3.13 7.04
C LYS A 99 -12.17 2.54 8.40
N THR A 100 -13.18 2.12 9.14
CA THR A 100 -13.00 1.44 10.43
C THR A 100 -13.20 -0.06 10.31
N THR A 101 -13.70 -0.55 9.20
CA THR A 101 -13.95 -1.96 8.96
C THR A 101 -12.69 -2.62 8.37
N ARG A 102 -12.15 -3.62 9.08
CA ARG A 102 -10.87 -4.26 8.71
C ARG A 102 -10.88 -4.92 7.33
N ASP A 103 -11.99 -5.48 6.91
CA ASP A 103 -12.12 -6.20 5.65
C ASP A 103 -12.56 -5.29 4.49
N SER A 104 -12.47 -3.99 4.64
CA SER A 104 -12.78 -3.05 3.57
C SER A 104 -11.91 -3.32 2.35
N GLN A 105 -12.52 -3.33 1.17
CA GLN A 105 -11.82 -3.53 -0.09
C GLN A 105 -10.98 -2.32 -0.50
N GLY A 106 -11.28 -1.15 0.05
CA GLY A 106 -10.67 0.09 -0.32
C GLY A 106 -11.25 0.71 -1.57
N VAL A 107 -10.54 1.67 -2.11
CA VAL A 107 -10.95 2.38 -3.31
C VAL A 107 -10.01 2.02 -4.46
N GLN A 108 -10.53 2.11 -5.68
CA GLN A 108 -9.71 1.90 -6.86
C GLN A 108 -8.69 3.03 -6.98
N VAL A 109 -7.42 2.69 -6.99
CA VAL A 109 -6.33 3.66 -7.16
C VAL A 109 -5.75 3.50 -8.55
N LEU A 110 -5.29 2.32 -8.90
CA LEU A 110 -4.75 2.01 -10.22
C LEU A 110 -5.80 1.26 -11.02
N LYS A 111 -6.24 1.84 -12.15
CA LYS A 111 -7.21 1.16 -13.02
C LYS A 111 -6.53 0.00 -13.72
N ALA A 112 -7.12 -1.18 -13.57
CA ALA A 112 -6.67 -2.36 -14.28
C ALA A 112 -7.31 -2.38 -15.66
N LYS A 113 -6.49 -2.29 -16.71
CA LYS A 113 -6.95 -2.40 -18.11
C LYS A 113 -6.31 -3.60 -18.76
N ASN A 114 -7.04 -4.26 -19.62
CA ASN A 114 -6.53 -5.39 -20.41
C ASN A 114 -5.94 -6.51 -19.54
N GLY A 115 -6.56 -6.77 -18.39
CA GLY A 115 -6.10 -7.82 -17.49
C GLY A 115 -4.85 -7.47 -16.71
N SER A 116 -4.41 -6.22 -16.75
CA SER A 116 -3.25 -5.81 -15.95
C SER A 116 -3.57 -5.80 -14.46
N THR A 117 -2.53 -5.92 -13.64
CA THR A 117 -2.67 -5.94 -12.19
C THR A 117 -1.71 -4.93 -11.56
N MET A 118 -1.98 -4.56 -10.31
CA MET A 118 -1.03 -3.82 -9.51
C MET A 118 -0.08 -4.81 -8.84
N VAL A 119 1.20 -4.73 -9.20
CA VAL A 119 2.16 -5.74 -8.76
C VAL A 119 2.95 -5.29 -7.55
N GLN A 120 3.00 -3.98 -7.30
CA GLN A 120 3.87 -3.45 -6.26
C GLN A 120 3.48 -2.03 -5.90
N ILE A 121 3.68 -1.65 -4.65
CA ILE A 121 3.65 -0.26 -4.20
C ILE A 121 4.98 0.02 -3.51
N LYS A 122 5.58 1.17 -3.79
CA LYS A 122 6.80 1.63 -3.15
C LYS A 122 6.60 3.01 -2.55
N GLU A 123 7.44 3.34 -1.58
CA GLU A 123 7.51 4.70 -1.04
C GLU A 123 8.33 5.59 -1.97
N MET A 124 8.12 6.90 -1.90
CA MET A 124 8.81 7.83 -2.78
C MET A 124 10.33 7.80 -2.60
N ASP A 125 10.82 7.53 -1.40
CA ASP A 125 12.26 7.44 -1.15
C ASP A 125 12.91 6.16 -1.70
N GLU A 126 12.10 5.19 -2.13
CA GLU A 126 12.58 3.95 -2.72
C GLU A 126 12.74 4.04 -4.24
N VAL A 127 12.29 5.14 -4.85
CA VAL A 127 12.32 5.30 -6.30
C VAL A 127 13.03 6.60 -6.69
N ARG A 128 13.56 6.62 -7.91
CA ARG A 128 14.15 7.83 -8.51
C ARG A 128 13.58 7.97 -9.90
N PHE A 129 12.78 9.00 -10.09
CA PHE A 129 12.22 9.31 -11.40
C PHE A 129 12.83 10.61 -11.93
N SER A 130 13.01 10.66 -13.23
CA SER A 130 13.50 11.87 -13.90
C SER A 130 12.49 13.02 -13.76
N ASP A 131 11.20 12.68 -13.72
CA ASP A 131 10.12 13.66 -13.60
C ASP A 131 8.95 13.02 -12.83
N VAL A 132 8.93 13.20 -11.52
CA VAL A 132 7.89 12.66 -10.65
C VAL A 132 6.52 13.14 -11.06
N ASP A 133 6.40 14.42 -11.46
CA ASP A 133 5.10 15.00 -11.80
C ASP A 133 4.49 14.36 -13.05
N TYR A 134 5.29 13.78 -13.92
CA TYR A 134 4.79 13.04 -15.08
C TYR A 134 3.92 11.85 -14.66
N TYR A 135 4.28 11.22 -13.55
CA TYR A 135 3.57 10.03 -13.03
C TYR A 135 2.51 10.36 -12.00
N ARG A 136 2.48 11.59 -11.52
CA ARG A 136 1.58 11.98 -10.44
C ARG A 136 0.16 12.19 -10.96
N THR A 137 -0.81 11.67 -10.22
CA THR A 137 -2.23 11.96 -10.48
C THR A 137 -2.78 12.88 -9.40
N LYS A 138 -3.71 13.74 -9.82
CA LYS A 138 -4.47 14.57 -8.89
C LYS A 138 -5.70 13.84 -8.35
N ASN A 139 -6.24 12.95 -9.15
CA ASN A 139 -7.45 12.22 -8.81
C ASN A 139 -7.26 10.73 -9.03
N ILE A 140 -7.80 9.94 -8.13
CA ILE A 140 -7.84 8.49 -8.29
C ILE A 140 -9.30 8.08 -8.55
N PRO A 141 -9.52 7.02 -9.32
CA PRO A 141 -8.53 6.13 -9.93
C PRO A 141 -7.90 6.72 -11.21
N ALA A 142 -6.71 6.21 -11.52
CA ALA A 142 -6.00 6.59 -12.75
C ALA A 142 -5.29 5.37 -13.33
N THR A 143 -4.98 5.44 -14.64
CA THR A 143 -4.30 4.33 -15.31
C THR A 143 -2.79 4.37 -15.15
N GLY A 144 -2.23 5.51 -14.74
CA GLY A 144 -0.80 5.72 -14.69
C GLY A 144 -0.21 5.98 -16.05
N CYS A 145 1.10 6.14 -16.09
CA CYS A 145 1.86 6.38 -17.31
C CYS A 145 2.93 5.32 -17.47
N TYR A 146 3.25 4.95 -18.71
CA TYR A 146 4.36 4.03 -18.95
C TYR A 146 5.67 4.66 -18.47
N LEU A 147 6.53 3.82 -17.89
CA LEU A 147 7.85 4.28 -17.47
C LEU A 147 8.60 4.88 -18.67
N LYS A 148 9.19 6.05 -18.45
CA LYS A 148 10.09 6.65 -19.43
C LYS A 148 11.33 5.77 -19.57
N PRO A 149 11.98 5.75 -20.75
CA PRO A 149 13.18 4.93 -20.95
C PRO A 149 14.27 5.15 -19.91
N GLU A 150 14.53 6.40 -19.52
CA GLU A 150 15.52 6.72 -18.49
C GLU A 150 15.16 6.15 -17.13
N ASP A 151 13.88 6.08 -16.81
CA ASP A 151 13.41 5.56 -15.52
C ASP A 151 13.43 4.04 -15.49
N ARG A 152 13.26 3.39 -16.64
CA ARG A 152 13.35 1.92 -16.72
C ARG A 152 14.76 1.42 -16.42
N VAL A 153 15.78 2.14 -16.86
CA VAL A 153 17.16 1.79 -16.57
C VAL A 153 17.42 1.86 -15.07
N ASP A 154 17.01 2.92 -14.43
CA ASP A 154 17.17 3.09 -12.99
C ASP A 154 16.45 1.98 -12.21
N GLU A 155 15.26 1.62 -12.64
CA GLU A 155 14.48 0.60 -11.96
C GLU A 155 15.13 -0.77 -12.10
N GLN A 156 15.70 -1.10 -13.23
CA GLN A 156 16.45 -2.34 -13.41
C GLN A 156 17.66 -2.40 -12.51
N LEU A 157 18.40 -1.31 -12.38
CA LEU A 157 19.57 -1.27 -11.51
C LEU A 157 19.23 -1.52 -10.04
N ARG A 158 18.04 -1.13 -9.62
CA ARG A 158 17.60 -1.35 -8.24
C ARG A 158 17.18 -2.77 -7.95
N LEU A 159 16.78 -3.51 -8.96
CA LEU A 159 16.36 -4.89 -8.78
C LEU A 159 17.56 -5.83 -8.61
N TRP A 160 18.76 -5.33 -8.87
CA TRP A 160 19.99 -6.10 -8.83
C TRP A 160 20.78 -5.70 -7.59
#